data_d0fcbe6ac727d2fa31459d7652610fca
#
_entry.id   d0fcbe6ac727d2fa31459d7652610fca
#
_cell.length_a   1.000
_cell.length_b   1.000
_cell.length_c   1.000
_cell.angle_alpha   90.00
_cell.angle_beta   90.00
_cell.angle_gamma   90.00
#
_symmetry.space_group_name_H-M   'P 1'
#
loop_
_entity.id
_entity.type
_entity.pdbx_description
1 polymer ?
#
loop_
_entity_poly.entity_id
_entity_poly.type
_entity_poly.pdbx_seq_one_letter_code
_entity_poly.pdbx_strand_id
1 'polypeptide(L)'
;MRRKMRRTVVLTILLACGSVVLFGQNVTLYNTNIVDVEGGKVVPGMTVHVKNGMIARIVKAKKRIKKGQTDYTGTYLMPGLIDSHTHWGNNTMKAGYMREMAESYLADGVTTVRDAGGDARNVKLYKVKQDSGVIVGPDVYFSSLWAGPSYYGGRERLDTRGYVTENAPWSQKIKDTTSFEQLERMILEAKEFGCTGLKLYNDISFDMLKKIVPLCREHGLKAWGHFAIFPAVAREVVEAGCETVSHVYLIDGMEGFTRSFKTKRFSPAEVERRASIFREMARQGTILDATVLICMNDYRKEFVPRYVSEAYRLGVKIATGTDWVRLENGRINSVFMDELYLLTDSCGMSIPDVLRAATIVGAEVLGQVGKLGVIREGAEADLIVLKSNPLESLQALRQQLALYMNGKKVK
;
A
#
# COMPACT_ATOMS: atom_id res chain seq x y z
N MET A 1 -39.73 46.73 48.94
CA MET A 1 -38.56 46.03 48.41
C MET A 1 -38.97 45.03 47.33
N ARG A 2 -38.82 45.34 46.02
CA ARG A 2 -39.16 44.42 44.90
C ARG A 2 -37.87 43.84 44.38
N ARG A 3 -37.65 42.53 44.56
CA ARG A 3 -36.55 41.76 43.98
C ARG A 3 -36.82 41.49 42.49
N LYS A 4 -35.99 42.07 41.59
CA LYS A 4 -35.97 41.73 40.16
C LYS A 4 -35.23 40.41 39.98
N MET A 5 -35.93 39.35 39.57
CA MET A 5 -35.32 38.12 39.05
C MET A 5 -34.80 38.36 37.64
N ARG A 6 -33.50 38.24 37.46
CA ARG A 6 -32.87 38.17 36.13
C ARG A 6 -33.00 36.75 35.61
N ARG A 7 -33.74 36.59 34.53
CA ARG A 7 -33.75 35.34 33.78
C ARG A 7 -32.51 35.30 32.91
N THR A 8 -31.60 34.35 33.17
CA THR A 8 -30.48 34.01 32.30
C THR A 8 -31.01 33.09 31.20
N VAL A 9 -31.02 33.56 29.97
CA VAL A 9 -31.34 32.73 28.80
C VAL A 9 -30.03 32.00 28.41
N VAL A 10 -30.00 30.69 28.61
CA VAL A 10 -28.92 29.81 28.12
C VAL A 10 -29.24 29.46 26.68
N LEU A 11 -28.51 30.06 25.75
CA LEU A 11 -28.60 29.76 24.31
C LEU A 11 -27.80 28.50 24.04
N THR A 12 -28.45 27.36 23.94
CA THR A 12 -27.82 26.08 23.56
C THR A 12 -27.64 26.11 22.03
N ILE A 13 -26.41 26.36 21.58
CA ILE A 13 -26.04 26.22 20.17
C ILE A 13 -25.86 24.72 19.91
N LEU A 14 -26.84 24.09 19.30
CA LEU A 14 -26.71 22.77 18.69
C LEU A 14 -25.82 22.91 17.44
N LEU A 15 -24.53 22.59 17.58
CA LEU A 15 -23.67 22.32 16.44
C LEU A 15 -24.16 21.01 15.78
N ALA A 16 -24.98 21.15 14.77
CA ALA A 16 -25.25 20.05 13.85
C ALA A 16 -23.93 19.79 13.06
N CYS A 17 -23.13 18.85 13.52
CA CYS A 17 -22.09 18.23 12.68
C CYS A 17 -22.79 17.48 11.56
N GLY A 18 -23.12 18.20 10.49
CA GLY A 18 -23.49 17.61 9.22
C GLY A 18 -22.28 16.90 8.67
N SER A 19 -22.24 15.58 8.81
CA SER A 19 -21.30 14.75 8.04
C SER A 19 -21.57 15.05 6.57
N VAL A 20 -20.68 15.80 5.93
CA VAL A 20 -20.66 15.92 4.47
C VAL A 20 -20.23 14.54 3.96
N VAL A 21 -21.20 13.68 3.74
CA VAL A 21 -20.99 12.45 2.98
C VAL A 21 -20.64 12.91 1.58
N LEU A 22 -19.37 12.88 1.21
CA LEU A 22 -18.93 13.02 -0.17
C LEU A 22 -19.51 11.83 -0.94
N PHE A 23 -20.71 12.04 -1.51
CA PHE A 23 -21.29 11.08 -2.42
C PHE A 23 -20.35 10.91 -3.60
N GLY A 24 -19.83 9.72 -3.80
CA GLY A 24 -19.11 9.34 -5.01
C GLY A 24 -19.93 9.76 -6.24
N GLN A 25 -19.26 10.30 -7.25
CA GLN A 25 -19.98 10.80 -8.42
C GLN A 25 -20.51 9.66 -9.27
N ASN A 26 -21.64 9.91 -9.93
CA ASN A 26 -22.18 9.02 -10.95
C ASN A 26 -21.53 9.37 -12.29
N VAL A 27 -20.84 8.43 -12.89
CA VAL A 27 -20.22 8.58 -14.21
C VAL A 27 -20.44 7.33 -15.05
N THR A 28 -20.46 7.51 -16.35
CA THR A 28 -20.49 6.39 -17.30
C THR A 28 -19.30 6.53 -18.26
N LEU A 29 -18.46 5.51 -18.29
CA LEU A 29 -17.33 5.39 -19.19
C LEU A 29 -17.77 4.54 -20.39
N TYR A 30 -18.05 5.21 -21.52
CA TYR A 30 -18.62 4.57 -22.69
C TYR A 30 -17.56 3.97 -23.60
N ASN A 31 -17.80 2.76 -24.10
CA ASN A 31 -17.13 2.15 -25.25
C ASN A 31 -15.61 1.95 -25.10
N THR A 32 -15.14 1.66 -23.88
CA THR A 32 -13.72 1.39 -23.63
C THR A 32 -13.40 -0.09 -23.72
N ASN A 33 -12.11 -0.45 -23.84
CA ASN A 33 -11.61 -1.81 -23.70
C ASN A 33 -11.18 -2.02 -22.24
N ILE A 34 -11.79 -2.96 -21.55
CA ILE A 34 -11.40 -3.26 -20.15
C ILE A 34 -10.16 -4.11 -20.14
N VAL A 35 -9.16 -3.70 -19.38
CA VAL A 35 -7.99 -4.50 -19.04
C VAL A 35 -8.35 -5.39 -17.85
N ASP A 36 -8.63 -6.64 -18.11
CA ASP A 36 -8.81 -7.68 -17.10
C ASP A 36 -7.42 -8.08 -16.58
N VAL A 37 -6.99 -7.40 -15.51
CA VAL A 37 -5.67 -7.64 -14.90
C VAL A 37 -5.56 -9.02 -14.27
N GLU A 38 -6.68 -9.59 -13.80
CA GLU A 38 -6.73 -10.94 -13.21
C GLU A 38 -6.52 -12.01 -14.32
N GLY A 39 -7.24 -11.87 -15.44
CA GLY A 39 -7.12 -12.78 -16.57
C GLY A 39 -5.95 -12.48 -17.50
N GLY A 40 -5.26 -11.34 -17.35
CA GLY A 40 -4.17 -10.92 -18.22
C GLY A 40 -4.61 -10.70 -19.68
N LYS A 41 -5.82 -10.18 -19.89
CA LYS A 41 -6.43 -10.03 -21.24
C LYS A 41 -7.23 -8.75 -21.38
N VAL A 42 -7.52 -8.37 -22.59
CA VAL A 42 -8.40 -7.25 -22.91
C VAL A 42 -9.81 -7.76 -23.20
N VAL A 43 -10.83 -7.15 -22.59
CA VAL A 43 -12.25 -7.35 -22.89
C VAL A 43 -12.72 -6.14 -23.71
N PRO A 44 -12.90 -6.28 -25.04
CA PRO A 44 -13.15 -5.13 -25.90
C PRO A 44 -14.59 -4.63 -25.84
N GLY A 45 -14.73 -3.33 -26.07
CA GLY A 45 -16.02 -2.69 -26.35
C GLY A 45 -17.01 -2.78 -25.19
N MET A 46 -16.62 -2.27 -24.02
CA MET A 46 -17.45 -2.29 -22.81
C MET A 46 -17.83 -0.87 -22.37
N THR A 47 -18.94 -0.76 -21.66
CA THR A 47 -19.37 0.47 -20.98
C THR A 47 -19.47 0.19 -19.50
N VAL A 48 -18.83 1.02 -18.68
CA VAL A 48 -18.82 0.90 -17.22
C VAL A 48 -19.68 2.01 -16.61
N HIS A 49 -20.68 1.63 -15.85
CA HIS A 49 -21.53 2.55 -15.11
C HIS A 49 -21.07 2.61 -13.65
N VAL A 50 -20.73 3.80 -13.19
CA VAL A 50 -20.35 4.08 -11.81
C VAL A 50 -21.50 4.79 -11.12
N LYS A 51 -21.83 4.38 -9.89
CA LYS A 51 -22.82 5.01 -9.02
C LYS A 51 -22.27 5.07 -7.60
N ASN A 52 -22.31 6.25 -7.00
CA ASN A 52 -21.83 6.48 -5.63
C ASN A 52 -20.39 5.99 -5.41
N GLY A 53 -19.51 6.20 -6.39
CA GLY A 53 -18.10 5.80 -6.31
C GLY A 53 -17.82 4.32 -6.58
N MET A 54 -18.86 3.49 -6.81
CA MET A 54 -18.73 2.06 -7.03
C MET A 54 -19.08 1.69 -8.47
N ILE A 55 -18.45 0.67 -9.02
CA ILE A 55 -18.83 0.09 -10.33
C ILE A 55 -20.18 -0.62 -10.16
N ALA A 56 -21.22 0.00 -10.66
CA ALA A 56 -22.60 -0.49 -10.49
C ALA A 56 -22.98 -1.51 -11.57
N ARG A 57 -22.45 -1.36 -12.79
CA ARG A 57 -22.80 -2.24 -13.92
C ARG A 57 -21.76 -2.18 -15.02
N ILE A 58 -21.49 -3.31 -15.65
CA ILE A 58 -20.64 -3.45 -16.83
C ILE A 58 -21.46 -4.07 -17.96
N VAL A 59 -21.52 -3.40 -19.11
CA VAL A 59 -22.31 -3.86 -20.27
C VAL A 59 -21.53 -3.71 -21.57
N LYS A 60 -21.97 -4.39 -22.63
CA LYS A 60 -21.38 -4.20 -23.97
C LYS A 60 -21.57 -2.77 -24.44
N ALA A 61 -20.59 -2.28 -25.20
CA ALA A 61 -20.58 -0.94 -25.79
C ALA A 61 -21.85 -0.66 -26.63
N LYS A 62 -22.31 0.58 -26.61
CA LYS A 62 -23.40 1.05 -27.46
C LYS A 62 -22.85 1.60 -28.77
N LYS A 63 -23.51 1.31 -29.88
CA LYS A 63 -23.12 1.86 -31.21
C LYS A 63 -23.21 3.39 -31.28
N ARG A 64 -24.06 4.01 -30.46
CA ARG A 64 -24.23 5.48 -30.38
C ARG A 64 -24.39 5.90 -28.93
N ILE A 65 -23.69 6.95 -28.54
CA ILE A 65 -23.84 7.65 -27.26
C ILE A 65 -24.55 8.98 -27.48
N LYS A 66 -25.15 9.54 -26.43
CA LYS A 66 -25.82 10.85 -26.51
C LYS A 66 -24.81 11.99 -26.59
N LYS A 67 -25.23 13.10 -27.24
CA LYS A 67 -24.41 14.33 -27.27
C LYS A 67 -24.07 14.77 -25.85
N GLY A 68 -22.84 15.14 -25.61
CA GLY A 68 -22.34 15.59 -24.29
C GLY A 68 -21.80 14.46 -23.39
N GLN A 69 -21.85 13.19 -23.80
CA GLN A 69 -21.21 12.08 -23.12
C GLN A 69 -19.82 11.84 -23.72
N THR A 70 -18.85 11.45 -22.87
CA THR A 70 -17.48 11.17 -23.31
C THR A 70 -17.40 9.74 -23.85
N ASP A 71 -16.98 9.61 -25.11
CA ASP A 71 -16.71 8.35 -25.78
C ASP A 71 -15.25 7.95 -25.59
N TYR A 72 -15.03 6.76 -25.06
CA TYR A 72 -13.70 6.19 -24.83
C TYR A 72 -13.38 5.06 -25.84
N THR A 73 -14.01 5.09 -27.04
CA THR A 73 -13.73 4.13 -28.10
C THR A 73 -12.23 4.13 -28.44
N GLY A 74 -11.63 2.93 -28.48
CA GLY A 74 -10.20 2.77 -28.77
C GLY A 74 -9.27 2.99 -27.60
N THR A 75 -9.79 3.31 -26.41
CA THR A 75 -9.00 3.44 -25.19
C THR A 75 -9.05 2.17 -24.33
N TYR A 76 -8.21 2.13 -23.30
CA TYR A 76 -8.11 1.02 -22.38
C TYR A 76 -8.44 1.51 -20.97
N LEU A 77 -9.33 0.81 -20.28
CA LEU A 77 -9.73 1.08 -18.91
C LEU A 77 -9.13 0.02 -18.01
N MET A 78 -8.35 0.44 -17.01
CA MET A 78 -7.79 -0.45 -15.99
C MET A 78 -8.08 0.08 -14.59
N PRO A 79 -7.97 -0.76 -13.54
CA PRO A 79 -8.06 -0.28 -12.17
C PRO A 79 -6.89 0.65 -11.84
N GLY A 80 -7.09 1.52 -10.84
CA GLY A 80 -6.03 2.31 -10.24
C GLY A 80 -4.91 1.44 -9.67
N LEU A 81 -3.69 1.97 -9.71
CA LEU A 81 -2.50 1.28 -9.23
C LEU A 81 -2.35 1.43 -7.71
N ILE A 82 -1.71 0.44 -7.09
CA ILE A 82 -1.51 0.34 -5.65
C ILE A 82 -0.02 0.25 -5.34
N ASP A 83 0.50 1.21 -4.57
CA ASP A 83 1.85 1.12 -3.99
C ASP A 83 1.76 0.53 -2.58
N SER A 84 2.20 -0.72 -2.45
CA SER A 84 2.08 -1.50 -1.22
C SER A 84 3.15 -1.17 -0.17
N HIS A 85 4.08 -0.24 -0.44
CA HIS A 85 5.09 0.16 0.53
C HIS A 85 5.51 1.61 0.38
N THR A 86 4.94 2.45 1.21
CA THR A 86 5.33 3.86 1.32
C THR A 86 5.56 4.22 2.78
N HIS A 87 6.17 5.37 3.01
CA HIS A 87 6.26 6.02 4.32
C HIS A 87 5.54 7.38 4.26
N TRP A 88 4.26 7.33 3.93
CA TRP A 88 3.42 8.50 3.68
C TRP A 88 3.41 9.47 4.84
N GLY A 89 3.19 8.97 6.05
CA GLY A 89 3.17 9.78 7.26
C GLY A 89 4.49 10.49 7.56
N ASN A 90 5.63 9.93 7.13
CA ASN A 90 6.94 10.55 7.32
C ASN A 90 7.27 11.55 6.19
N ASN A 91 6.93 11.21 4.95
CA ASN A 91 7.32 11.99 3.77
C ASN A 91 6.46 13.23 3.58
N THR A 92 5.23 13.25 4.07
CA THR A 92 4.29 14.37 3.92
C THR A 92 4.39 15.44 5.00
N MET A 93 5.31 15.30 5.96
CA MET A 93 5.43 16.19 7.12
C MET A 93 5.81 17.63 6.80
N LYS A 94 6.65 17.85 5.82
CA LYS A 94 7.07 19.20 5.46
C LYS A 94 5.91 19.92 4.77
N ALA A 95 5.66 21.15 5.18
CA ALA A 95 4.63 21.99 4.55
C ALA A 95 4.85 22.06 3.02
N GLY A 96 3.81 21.73 2.27
CA GLY A 96 3.85 21.64 0.80
C GLY A 96 4.03 20.25 0.24
N TYR A 97 4.84 19.39 0.84
CA TYR A 97 5.13 18.05 0.28
C TYR A 97 3.92 17.13 0.21
N MET A 98 2.97 17.30 1.11
CA MET A 98 1.74 16.49 1.14
C MET A 98 0.97 16.57 -0.19
N ARG A 99 0.81 17.77 -0.74
CA ARG A 99 0.15 18.00 -2.05
C ARG A 99 1.02 17.49 -3.19
N GLU A 100 2.31 17.84 -3.20
CA GLU A 100 3.22 17.45 -4.27
C GLU A 100 3.35 15.94 -4.37
N MET A 101 3.44 15.24 -3.23
CA MET A 101 3.48 13.80 -3.17
C MET A 101 2.18 13.20 -3.71
N ALA A 102 1.03 13.72 -3.29
CA ALA A 102 -0.27 13.27 -3.78
C ALA A 102 -0.39 13.42 -5.30
N GLU A 103 -0.05 14.59 -5.84
CA GLU A 103 -0.08 14.87 -7.28
C GLU A 103 0.86 13.96 -8.07
N SER A 104 2.08 13.69 -7.55
CA SER A 104 3.06 12.84 -8.25
C SER A 104 2.62 11.37 -8.31
N TYR A 105 2.00 10.85 -7.25
CA TYR A 105 1.45 9.49 -7.24
C TYR A 105 0.27 9.35 -8.20
N LEU A 106 -0.65 10.33 -8.21
CA LEU A 106 -1.76 10.35 -9.19
C LEU A 106 -1.24 10.49 -10.64
N ALA A 107 -0.13 11.21 -10.85
CA ALA A 107 0.49 11.32 -12.17
C ALA A 107 0.96 9.96 -12.71
N ASP A 108 1.41 9.07 -11.84
CA ASP A 108 1.76 7.67 -12.16
C ASP A 108 0.56 6.71 -12.17
N GLY A 109 -0.66 7.20 -11.86
CA GLY A 109 -1.88 6.38 -11.82
C GLY A 109 -2.09 5.62 -10.50
N VAL A 110 -1.31 5.93 -9.48
CA VAL A 110 -1.45 5.32 -8.15
C VAL A 110 -2.61 5.99 -7.42
N THR A 111 -3.67 5.23 -7.15
CA THR A 111 -4.87 5.70 -6.44
C THR A 111 -4.91 5.25 -4.99
N THR A 112 -4.08 4.28 -4.63
CA THR A 112 -4.04 3.71 -3.28
C THR A 112 -2.60 3.44 -2.86
N VAL A 113 -2.28 3.74 -1.60
CA VAL A 113 -0.97 3.44 -1.02
C VAL A 113 -1.11 2.80 0.36
N ARG A 114 -0.11 1.98 0.72
CA ARG A 114 0.06 1.51 2.10
C ARG A 114 1.21 2.28 2.76
N ASP A 115 0.91 2.96 3.86
CA ASP A 115 1.94 3.47 4.77
C ASP A 115 2.45 2.31 5.63
N ALA A 116 3.69 1.90 5.39
CA ALA A 116 4.35 0.77 6.03
C ALA A 116 5.05 1.16 7.35
N GLY A 117 4.60 2.20 7.98
CA GLY A 117 5.07 2.70 9.27
C GLY A 117 5.58 4.13 9.20
N GLY A 118 5.18 4.89 10.19
CA GLY A 118 5.51 6.30 10.31
C GLY A 118 4.62 6.99 11.33
N ASP A 119 4.60 8.31 11.31
CA ASP A 119 3.68 9.08 12.15
C ASP A 119 2.27 9.11 11.55
N ALA A 120 1.43 8.20 11.98
CA ALA A 120 0.06 8.09 11.47
C ALA A 120 -0.83 9.29 11.79
N ARG A 121 -0.41 10.23 12.67
CA ARG A 121 -1.11 11.52 12.85
C ARG A 121 -1.07 12.34 11.56
N ASN A 122 0.05 12.29 10.84
CA ASN A 122 0.19 12.95 9.55
C ASN A 122 -0.70 12.30 8.47
N VAL A 123 -0.85 10.97 8.51
CA VAL A 123 -1.82 10.27 7.63
C VAL A 123 -3.24 10.73 7.95
N LYS A 124 -3.61 10.82 9.22
CA LYS A 124 -4.94 11.36 9.60
C LYS A 124 -5.13 12.81 9.14
N LEU A 125 -4.13 13.67 9.29
CA LEU A 125 -4.18 15.04 8.79
C LEU A 125 -4.36 15.08 7.25
N TYR A 126 -3.66 14.21 6.53
CA TYR A 126 -3.83 14.06 5.09
C TYR A 126 -5.27 13.66 4.74
N LYS A 127 -5.83 12.65 5.41
CA LYS A 127 -7.21 12.21 5.19
C LYS A 127 -8.22 13.34 5.44
N VAL A 128 -8.08 14.11 6.51
CA VAL A 128 -8.93 15.29 6.77
C VAL A 128 -8.87 16.30 5.62
N LYS A 129 -7.69 16.57 5.07
CA LYS A 129 -7.52 17.46 3.93
C LYS A 129 -8.08 16.88 2.63
N GLN A 130 -8.01 15.56 2.45
CA GLN A 130 -8.60 14.84 1.33
C GLN A 130 -10.13 14.89 1.42
N ASP A 131 -10.71 14.56 2.56
CA ASP A 131 -12.16 14.58 2.81
C ASP A 131 -12.76 15.98 2.62
N SER A 132 -12.02 17.02 3.00
CA SER A 132 -12.43 18.42 2.78
C SER A 132 -12.19 18.93 1.34
N GLY A 133 -11.61 18.11 0.47
CA GLY A 133 -11.29 18.47 -0.92
C GLY A 133 -10.11 19.44 -1.07
N VAL A 134 -9.39 19.75 0.02
CA VAL A 134 -8.19 20.62 -0.02
C VAL A 134 -7.04 19.94 -0.75
N ILE A 135 -6.94 18.60 -0.62
CA ILE A 135 -5.97 17.78 -1.35
C ILE A 135 -6.74 16.71 -2.14
N VAL A 136 -6.33 16.48 -3.37
CA VAL A 136 -6.71 15.32 -4.16
C VAL A 136 -5.49 14.43 -4.25
N GLY A 137 -5.63 13.16 -3.88
CA GLY A 137 -4.50 12.23 -3.85
C GLY A 137 -4.94 10.81 -3.50
N PRO A 138 -4.00 9.84 -3.48
CA PRO A 138 -4.29 8.43 -3.21
C PRO A 138 -4.95 8.20 -1.86
N ASP A 139 -5.78 7.18 -1.76
CA ASP A 139 -6.25 6.67 -0.48
C ASP A 139 -5.12 5.98 0.27
N VAL A 140 -5.02 6.24 1.58
CA VAL A 140 -3.92 5.74 2.41
C VAL A 140 -4.42 4.73 3.44
N TYR A 141 -3.96 3.48 3.29
CA TYR A 141 -4.05 2.43 4.30
C TYR A 141 -2.77 2.47 5.14
N PHE A 142 -2.86 2.44 6.45
CA PHE A 142 -1.68 2.66 7.29
C PHE A 142 -1.57 1.69 8.45
N SER A 143 -0.33 1.48 8.89
CA SER A 143 0.02 0.55 9.95
C SER A 143 0.24 1.22 11.29
N SER A 144 0.09 0.43 12.37
CA SER A 144 0.78 0.67 13.63
C SER A 144 2.17 0.02 13.55
N LEU A 145 3.23 0.78 13.84
CA LEU A 145 4.60 0.29 13.86
C LEU A 145 4.89 -0.40 15.20
N TRP A 146 5.26 -1.68 15.17
CA TRP A 146 5.60 -2.47 16.34
C TRP A 146 7.05 -2.94 16.26
N ALA A 147 7.82 -2.65 17.29
CA ALA A 147 9.24 -3.02 17.37
C ALA A 147 9.65 -3.25 18.83
N GLY A 148 10.77 -3.95 19.03
CA GLY A 148 11.33 -4.15 20.35
C GLY A 148 12.15 -2.97 20.87
N PRO A 149 12.72 -3.10 22.07
CA PRO A 149 13.41 -2.01 22.79
C PRO A 149 14.57 -1.37 22.03
N SER A 150 15.34 -2.16 21.26
CA SER A 150 16.52 -1.66 20.53
C SER A 150 16.16 -0.64 19.45
N TYR A 151 14.96 -0.75 18.88
CA TYR A 151 14.46 0.22 17.90
C TYR A 151 14.27 1.62 18.51
N TYR A 152 13.72 1.67 19.72
CA TYR A 152 13.41 2.93 20.41
C TYR A 152 14.60 3.52 21.14
N GLY A 153 15.63 2.71 21.47
CA GLY A 153 16.86 3.15 22.14
C GLY A 153 17.92 3.77 21.20
N GLY A 154 17.71 3.72 19.88
CA GLY A 154 18.66 4.27 18.90
C GLY A 154 18.54 5.80 18.78
N ARG A 155 19.63 6.54 19.10
CA ARG A 155 19.68 8.01 19.00
C ARG A 155 19.27 8.56 17.62
N GLU A 156 19.62 7.88 16.55
CA GLU A 156 19.31 8.31 15.18
C GLU A 156 17.82 8.37 14.88
N ARG A 157 16.99 7.61 15.60
CA ARG A 157 15.56 7.55 15.37
C ARG A 157 14.75 8.51 16.23
N LEU A 158 15.31 8.94 17.36
CA LEU A 158 14.72 9.96 18.21
C LEU A 158 14.96 11.37 17.68
N ASP A 159 16.14 11.65 17.09
CA ASP A 159 16.56 13.01 16.74
C ASP A 159 16.14 13.48 15.35
N THR A 160 16.03 12.58 14.38
CA THR A 160 15.81 13.00 12.99
C THR A 160 14.34 13.11 12.58
N ARG A 161 13.44 12.54 13.36
CA ARG A 161 12.02 12.44 12.96
C ARG A 161 11.02 12.86 14.02
N GLY A 162 11.41 13.06 15.27
CA GLY A 162 10.60 13.72 16.33
C GLY A 162 9.28 13.08 16.75
N TYR A 163 8.94 11.86 16.30
CA TYR A 163 7.59 11.30 16.44
C TYR A 163 7.52 9.82 16.77
N VAL A 164 8.61 9.18 17.08
CA VAL A 164 8.56 7.78 17.54
C VAL A 164 8.23 7.81 19.03
N THR A 165 6.96 7.85 19.33
CA THR A 165 6.45 7.64 20.68
C THR A 165 6.39 6.14 20.93
N GLU A 166 7.00 5.70 22.03
CA GLU A 166 7.14 4.27 22.36
C GLU A 166 5.80 3.57 22.67
N ASN A 167 4.75 4.29 22.98
CA ASN A 167 3.47 3.75 23.40
C ASN A 167 2.34 4.66 22.92
N ALA A 168 2.04 4.55 21.63
CA ALA A 168 0.93 5.24 21.00
C ALA A 168 0.19 4.25 20.08
N PRO A 169 -1.07 4.47 19.74
CA PRO A 169 -1.83 3.57 18.88
C PRO A 169 -1.15 3.25 17.54
N TRP A 170 -0.32 4.16 17.05
CA TRP A 170 0.42 4.00 15.78
C TRP A 170 1.87 3.54 15.95
N SER A 171 2.38 3.39 17.20
CA SER A 171 3.77 2.99 17.47
C SER A 171 3.88 2.33 18.85
N GLN A 172 4.21 1.04 18.90
CA GLN A 172 4.23 0.24 20.13
C GLN A 172 5.58 -0.43 20.34
N LYS A 173 6.11 -0.30 21.57
CA LYS A 173 7.29 -1.03 22.00
C LYS A 173 6.90 -2.38 22.58
N ILE A 174 7.35 -3.46 21.93
CA ILE A 174 7.09 -4.85 22.33
C ILE A 174 8.28 -5.42 23.09
N LYS A 175 8.01 -6.12 24.18
CA LYS A 175 8.99 -6.89 24.96
C LYS A 175 8.55 -8.34 25.05
N ASP A 176 9.49 -9.26 25.26
CA ASP A 176 9.13 -10.68 25.47
C ASP A 176 8.27 -10.90 26.72
N THR A 177 8.28 -9.93 27.64
CA THR A 177 7.43 -9.92 28.85
C THR A 177 6.05 -9.29 28.61
N THR A 178 5.75 -8.76 27.40
CA THR A 178 4.43 -8.19 27.10
C THR A 178 3.38 -9.30 27.16
N SER A 179 2.35 -9.13 28.01
CA SER A 179 1.31 -10.14 28.19
C SER A 179 0.33 -10.18 27.03
N PHE A 180 -0.44 -11.27 26.94
CA PHE A 180 -1.45 -11.43 25.90
C PHE A 180 -2.50 -10.31 25.96
N GLU A 181 -2.98 -9.97 27.15
CA GLU A 181 -3.97 -8.91 27.38
C GLU A 181 -3.42 -7.52 27.01
N GLN A 182 -2.11 -7.31 27.19
CA GLN A 182 -1.46 -6.08 26.73
C GLN A 182 -1.39 -6.02 25.21
N LEU A 183 -1.02 -7.11 24.55
CA LEU A 183 -0.99 -7.19 23.07
C LEU A 183 -2.36 -6.93 22.49
N GLU A 184 -3.40 -7.56 23.03
CA GLU A 184 -4.77 -7.38 22.56
C GLU A 184 -5.24 -5.93 22.70
N ARG A 185 -5.00 -5.29 23.85
CA ARG A 185 -5.31 -3.89 24.06
C ARG A 185 -4.60 -2.99 23.04
N MET A 186 -3.30 -3.20 22.80
CA MET A 186 -2.53 -2.44 21.81
C MET A 186 -3.09 -2.59 20.40
N ILE A 187 -3.55 -3.80 20.03
CA ILE A 187 -4.20 -4.07 18.75
C ILE A 187 -5.52 -3.31 18.63
N LEU A 188 -6.34 -3.32 19.67
CA LEU A 188 -7.61 -2.61 19.69
C LEU A 188 -7.41 -1.09 19.61
N GLU A 189 -6.41 -0.54 20.35
CA GLU A 189 -6.03 0.88 20.25
C GLU A 189 -5.59 1.26 18.82
N ALA A 190 -4.77 0.43 18.19
CA ALA A 190 -4.34 0.65 16.79
C ALA A 190 -5.53 0.64 15.83
N LYS A 191 -6.44 -0.31 16.00
CA LYS A 191 -7.66 -0.43 15.18
C LYS A 191 -8.59 0.77 15.37
N GLU A 192 -8.85 1.19 16.61
CA GLU A 192 -9.66 2.36 16.93
C GLU A 192 -9.04 3.65 16.39
N PHE A 193 -7.71 3.74 16.41
CA PHE A 193 -6.98 4.83 15.77
C PHE A 193 -7.15 4.84 14.25
N GLY A 194 -7.56 3.73 13.63
CA GLY A 194 -7.81 3.58 12.19
C GLY A 194 -6.67 2.91 11.43
N CYS A 195 -5.72 2.28 12.13
CA CYS A 195 -4.73 1.42 11.48
C CYS A 195 -5.42 0.20 10.84
N THR A 196 -4.95 -0.21 9.66
CA THR A 196 -5.47 -1.37 8.92
C THR A 196 -4.58 -2.60 9.04
N GLY A 197 -3.42 -2.44 9.64
CA GLY A 197 -2.47 -3.52 9.91
C GLY A 197 -1.39 -3.11 10.90
N LEU A 198 -0.57 -4.08 11.29
CA LEU A 198 0.62 -3.88 12.11
C LEU A 198 1.87 -4.00 11.23
N LYS A 199 2.81 -3.07 11.34
CA LYS A 199 4.16 -3.21 10.79
C LYS A 199 5.07 -3.78 11.86
N LEU A 200 5.35 -5.07 11.77
CA LEU A 200 6.30 -5.78 12.63
C LEU A 200 7.71 -5.54 12.11
N TYR A 201 8.50 -4.74 12.83
CA TYR A 201 9.70 -4.13 12.27
C TYR A 201 11.00 -4.87 12.64
N ASN A 202 11.45 -4.76 13.88
CA ASN A 202 12.63 -5.47 14.38
C ASN A 202 12.58 -5.64 15.90
N ASP A 203 13.50 -6.48 16.43
CA ASP A 203 13.67 -6.75 17.85
C ASP A 203 12.42 -7.37 18.48
N ILE A 204 11.78 -8.30 17.75
CA ILE A 204 10.64 -9.10 18.21
C ILE A 204 11.00 -10.58 18.04
N SER A 205 10.87 -11.36 19.11
CA SER A 205 11.17 -12.78 19.08
C SER A 205 10.11 -13.59 18.32
N PHE A 206 10.49 -14.79 17.86
CA PHE A 206 9.55 -15.72 17.21
C PHE A 206 8.38 -16.07 18.12
N ASP A 207 8.62 -16.26 19.42
CA ASP A 207 7.55 -16.56 20.39
C ASP A 207 6.55 -15.43 20.52
N MET A 208 7.01 -14.18 20.42
CA MET A 208 6.12 -13.01 20.38
C MET A 208 5.35 -12.94 19.05
N LEU A 209 5.99 -13.21 17.92
CA LEU A 209 5.31 -13.24 16.62
C LEU A 209 4.18 -14.26 16.58
N LYS A 210 4.38 -15.44 17.16
CA LYS A 210 3.33 -16.50 17.27
C LYS A 210 2.11 -16.06 18.11
N LYS A 211 2.26 -15.07 18.99
CA LYS A 211 1.16 -14.47 19.74
C LYS A 211 0.51 -13.31 18.96
N ILE A 212 1.33 -12.41 18.42
CA ILE A 212 0.87 -11.18 17.77
C ILE A 212 0.11 -11.48 16.48
N VAL A 213 0.66 -12.34 15.61
CA VAL A 213 0.11 -12.54 14.25
C VAL A 213 -1.30 -13.15 14.27
N PRO A 214 -1.59 -14.22 15.02
CA PRO A 214 -2.95 -14.76 15.14
C PRO A 214 -3.93 -13.74 15.75
N LEU A 215 -3.51 -13.06 16.81
CA LEU A 215 -4.32 -12.05 17.49
C LEU A 215 -4.65 -10.86 16.58
N CYS A 216 -3.66 -10.41 15.80
CA CYS A 216 -3.84 -9.37 14.78
C CYS A 216 -4.95 -9.75 13.78
N ARG A 217 -4.90 -10.99 13.28
CA ARG A 217 -5.90 -11.54 12.35
C ARG A 217 -7.28 -11.67 12.98
N GLU A 218 -7.37 -12.13 14.24
CA GLU A 218 -8.62 -12.25 14.98
C GLU A 218 -9.35 -10.90 15.08
N HIS A 219 -8.61 -9.82 15.28
CA HIS A 219 -9.17 -8.47 15.32
C HIS A 219 -9.32 -7.79 13.96
N GLY A 220 -9.05 -8.52 12.86
CA GLY A 220 -9.26 -8.05 11.48
C GLY A 220 -8.23 -7.05 10.98
N LEU A 221 -7.05 -7.00 11.62
CA LEU A 221 -5.90 -6.27 11.14
C LEU A 221 -4.97 -7.20 10.32
N LYS A 222 -4.18 -6.60 9.42
CA LYS A 222 -3.16 -7.32 8.66
C LYS A 222 -1.82 -7.35 9.40
N ALA A 223 -1.12 -8.49 9.33
CA ALA A 223 0.24 -8.62 9.85
C ALA A 223 1.25 -8.44 8.72
N TRP A 224 1.91 -7.29 8.68
CA TRP A 224 2.94 -6.90 7.73
C TRP A 224 4.30 -6.89 8.42
N GLY A 225 5.24 -7.72 8.01
CA GLY A 225 6.56 -7.85 8.63
C GLY A 225 7.70 -7.41 7.72
N HIS A 226 8.84 -7.09 8.32
CA HIS A 226 10.11 -7.26 7.62
C HIS A 226 10.30 -8.75 7.32
N PHE A 227 11.07 -9.11 6.29
CA PHE A 227 11.34 -10.52 5.98
C PHE A 227 12.14 -11.22 7.09
N ALA A 228 12.97 -10.49 7.82
CA ALA A 228 13.50 -10.90 9.13
C ALA A 228 13.35 -9.76 10.13
N ILE A 229 12.96 -10.09 11.35
CA ILE A 229 12.58 -9.13 12.40
C ILE A 229 13.62 -9.12 13.56
N PHE A 230 14.63 -9.98 13.49
CA PHE A 230 15.64 -10.23 14.51
C PHE A 230 15.17 -9.95 15.96
N PRO A 231 15.32 -10.94 16.87
CA PRO A 231 16.03 -12.21 16.63
C PRO A 231 15.27 -13.21 15.73
N ALA A 232 13.95 -12.98 15.45
CA ALA A 232 13.21 -13.84 14.54
C ALA A 232 13.78 -13.75 13.11
N VAL A 233 14.21 -14.90 12.57
CA VAL A 233 14.78 -15.01 11.23
C VAL A 233 13.68 -15.18 10.17
N ALA A 234 14.03 -15.04 8.90
CA ALA A 234 13.09 -15.07 7.77
C ALA A 234 12.13 -16.28 7.78
N ARG A 235 12.64 -17.47 8.05
CA ARG A 235 11.82 -18.69 8.18
C ARG A 235 10.77 -18.54 9.28
N GLU A 236 11.16 -18.09 10.45
CA GLU A 236 10.29 -17.92 11.62
C GLU A 236 9.20 -16.88 11.39
N VAL A 237 9.53 -15.78 10.67
CA VAL A 237 8.54 -14.76 10.30
C VAL A 237 7.47 -15.34 9.37
N VAL A 238 7.86 -16.16 8.41
CA VAL A 238 6.94 -16.89 7.53
C VAL A 238 6.13 -17.93 8.32
N GLU A 239 6.76 -18.72 9.17
CA GLU A 239 6.12 -19.71 10.04
C GLU A 239 5.12 -19.10 11.02
N ALA A 240 5.39 -17.88 11.54
CA ALA A 240 4.44 -17.14 12.37
C ALA A 240 3.17 -16.71 11.60
N GLY A 241 3.17 -16.80 10.27
CA GLY A 241 2.04 -16.51 9.40
C GLY A 241 1.86 -15.04 9.05
N CYS A 242 2.94 -14.24 9.03
CA CYS A 242 2.88 -12.88 8.48
C CYS A 242 2.34 -12.93 7.04
N GLU A 243 1.31 -12.13 6.76
CA GLU A 243 0.60 -12.18 5.47
C GLU A 243 1.40 -11.51 4.34
N THR A 244 2.23 -10.52 4.70
CA THR A 244 3.15 -9.87 3.76
C THR A 244 4.48 -9.65 4.45
N VAL A 245 5.57 -9.91 3.73
CA VAL A 245 6.93 -9.64 4.20
C VAL A 245 7.65 -8.72 3.22
N SER A 246 8.40 -7.76 3.76
CA SER A 246 9.10 -6.73 2.98
C SER A 246 10.60 -6.95 2.98
N HIS A 247 11.29 -6.48 1.91
CA HIS A 247 12.75 -6.42 1.81
C HIS A 247 13.40 -7.80 1.68
N VAL A 248 13.33 -8.36 0.47
CA VAL A 248 13.83 -9.71 0.17
C VAL A 248 15.29 -9.96 0.58
N TYR A 249 16.13 -8.93 0.65
CA TYR A 249 17.53 -9.07 1.08
C TYR A 249 17.69 -9.51 2.54
N LEU A 250 16.66 -9.38 3.36
CA LEU A 250 16.66 -9.85 4.74
C LEU A 250 16.56 -11.37 4.88
N ILE A 251 16.25 -12.09 3.80
CA ILE A 251 16.12 -13.55 3.81
C ILE A 251 17.39 -14.26 4.25
N ASP A 252 18.55 -13.67 3.97
CA ASP A 252 19.85 -14.19 4.37
C ASP A 252 20.36 -13.62 5.71
N GLY A 253 19.47 -12.99 6.48
CA GLY A 253 19.77 -12.48 7.81
C GLY A 253 20.65 -11.21 7.80
N MET A 254 21.37 -10.99 8.92
CA MET A 254 22.27 -9.83 9.08
C MET A 254 23.40 -9.78 8.05
N GLU A 255 23.80 -10.92 7.49
CA GLU A 255 24.81 -10.97 6.45
C GLU A 255 24.42 -10.17 5.20
N GLY A 256 23.12 -10.13 4.86
CA GLY A 256 22.59 -9.33 3.74
C GLY A 256 22.89 -7.83 3.84
N PHE A 257 23.24 -7.32 5.03
CA PHE A 257 23.61 -5.92 5.23
C PHE A 257 25.11 -5.64 5.05
N THR A 258 25.94 -6.66 4.82
CA THR A 258 27.39 -6.46 4.73
C THR A 258 27.88 -6.33 3.29
N ARG A 259 28.84 -5.41 3.04
CA ARG A 259 29.46 -5.24 1.71
C ARG A 259 30.13 -6.52 1.19
N SER A 260 30.64 -7.37 2.09
CA SER A 260 31.23 -8.67 1.75
C SER A 260 30.23 -9.60 1.08
N PHE A 261 28.95 -9.38 1.28
CA PHE A 261 27.86 -10.12 0.65
C PHE A 261 27.83 -10.00 -0.88
N LYS A 262 28.30 -8.88 -1.44
CA LYS A 262 28.44 -8.68 -2.89
C LYS A 262 29.24 -9.79 -3.58
N THR A 263 30.32 -10.24 -2.94
CA THR A 263 31.24 -11.25 -3.49
C THR A 263 30.99 -12.64 -2.95
N LYS A 264 30.01 -12.79 -2.03
CA LYS A 264 29.71 -14.07 -1.42
C LYS A 264 29.23 -15.08 -2.47
N ARG A 265 29.87 -16.25 -2.51
CA ARG A 265 29.38 -17.42 -3.24
C ARG A 265 28.53 -18.24 -2.27
N PHE A 266 27.26 -18.43 -2.63
CA PHE A 266 26.36 -19.25 -1.84
C PHE A 266 26.64 -20.72 -2.06
N SER A 267 26.70 -21.48 -0.99
CA SER A 267 26.72 -22.94 -1.05
C SER A 267 25.37 -23.48 -1.57
N PRO A 268 25.33 -24.69 -2.12
CA PRO A 268 24.07 -25.33 -2.49
C PRO A 268 23.04 -25.38 -1.33
N ALA A 269 23.53 -25.58 -0.09
CA ALA A 269 22.68 -25.61 1.09
C ALA A 269 22.03 -24.25 1.41
N GLU A 270 22.76 -23.14 1.21
CA GLU A 270 22.20 -21.78 1.41
C GLU A 270 21.18 -21.45 0.32
N VAL A 271 21.42 -21.84 -0.92
CA VAL A 271 20.46 -21.68 -2.03
C VAL A 271 19.19 -22.49 -1.73
N GLU A 272 19.31 -23.75 -1.32
CA GLU A 272 18.15 -24.60 -1.01
C GLU A 272 17.39 -24.10 0.21
N ARG A 273 18.08 -23.61 1.25
CA ARG A 273 17.44 -22.97 2.41
C ARG A 273 16.54 -21.81 1.97
N ARG A 274 17.03 -20.92 1.11
CA ARG A 274 16.27 -19.78 0.58
C ARG A 274 15.07 -20.24 -0.25
N ALA A 275 15.31 -21.15 -1.18
CA ALA A 275 14.25 -21.73 -2.01
C ALA A 275 13.17 -22.42 -1.18
N SER A 276 13.54 -23.08 -0.08
CA SER A 276 12.56 -23.73 0.82
C SER A 276 11.67 -22.71 1.53
N ILE A 277 12.19 -21.53 1.87
CA ILE A 277 11.39 -20.42 2.45
C ILE A 277 10.42 -19.88 1.40
N PHE A 278 10.86 -19.65 0.17
CA PHE A 278 9.98 -19.19 -0.90
C PHE A 278 8.87 -20.20 -1.23
N ARG A 279 9.19 -21.50 -1.26
CA ARG A 279 8.15 -22.54 -1.44
C ARG A 279 7.12 -22.53 -0.31
N GLU A 280 7.55 -22.30 0.92
CA GLU A 280 6.63 -22.20 2.05
C GLU A 280 5.76 -20.93 1.96
N MET A 281 6.33 -19.79 1.56
CA MET A 281 5.56 -18.57 1.27
C MET A 281 4.49 -18.82 0.20
N ALA A 282 4.86 -19.46 -0.91
CA ALA A 282 3.92 -19.79 -1.98
C ALA A 282 2.80 -20.70 -1.48
N ARG A 283 3.12 -21.72 -0.65
CA ARG A 283 2.15 -22.65 -0.06
C ARG A 283 1.16 -21.97 0.89
N GLN A 284 1.63 -21.02 1.70
CA GLN A 284 0.81 -20.29 2.68
C GLN A 284 0.07 -19.11 2.07
N GLY A 285 0.50 -18.64 0.88
CA GLY A 285 0.00 -17.41 0.27
C GLY A 285 0.63 -16.14 0.83
N THR A 286 1.78 -16.23 1.52
CA THR A 286 2.53 -15.06 2.00
C THR A 286 3.01 -14.24 0.82
N ILE A 287 2.76 -12.92 0.83
CA ILE A 287 3.11 -12.00 -0.24
C ILE A 287 4.49 -11.41 0.03
N LEU A 288 5.33 -11.34 -1.02
CA LEU A 288 6.58 -10.58 -0.99
C LEU A 288 6.33 -9.16 -1.50
N ASP A 289 6.48 -8.19 -0.63
CA ASP A 289 6.59 -6.78 -0.96
C ASP A 289 8.07 -6.50 -1.30
N ALA A 290 8.37 -6.45 -2.60
CA ALA A 290 9.73 -6.67 -3.12
C ALA A 290 10.69 -5.52 -2.80
N THR A 291 10.24 -4.26 -2.91
CA THR A 291 11.03 -3.03 -2.68
C THR A 291 12.40 -3.07 -3.37
N VAL A 292 12.40 -3.39 -4.67
CA VAL A 292 13.65 -3.58 -5.44
C VAL A 292 14.41 -2.26 -5.57
N LEU A 293 13.69 -1.18 -5.82
CA LEU A 293 14.25 0.13 -6.15
C LEU A 293 15.21 0.65 -5.07
N ILE A 294 14.88 0.52 -3.79
CA ILE A 294 15.74 1.01 -2.70
C ILE A 294 17.10 0.30 -2.65
N CYS A 295 17.22 -0.84 -3.29
CA CYS A 295 18.46 -1.63 -3.34
C CYS A 295 19.35 -1.28 -4.54
N MET A 296 18.85 -0.50 -5.51
CA MET A 296 19.55 -0.28 -6.78
C MET A 296 20.70 0.73 -6.67
N ASN A 297 20.77 1.50 -5.58
CA ASN A 297 21.79 2.50 -5.35
C ASN A 297 23.01 1.98 -4.56
N ASP A 298 23.02 0.71 -4.16
CA ASP A 298 24.11 0.11 -3.40
C ASP A 298 24.45 -1.31 -3.87
N TYR A 299 25.24 -2.05 -3.08
CA TYR A 299 25.70 -3.40 -3.41
C TYR A 299 24.57 -4.43 -3.53
N ARG A 300 23.39 -4.17 -2.96
CA ARG A 300 22.22 -5.08 -3.00
C ARG A 300 21.67 -5.26 -4.41
N LYS A 301 21.91 -4.32 -5.33
CA LYS A 301 21.55 -4.44 -6.75
C LYS A 301 22.12 -5.69 -7.42
N GLU A 302 23.20 -6.22 -6.89
CA GLU A 302 23.88 -7.39 -7.46
C GLU A 302 23.11 -8.70 -7.23
N PHE A 303 22.22 -8.74 -6.21
CA PHE A 303 21.53 -9.98 -5.85
C PHE A 303 20.01 -9.83 -5.63
N VAL A 304 19.49 -8.67 -5.22
CA VAL A 304 18.06 -8.48 -4.93
C VAL A 304 17.17 -8.81 -6.13
N PRO A 305 17.46 -8.36 -7.37
CA PRO A 305 16.62 -8.73 -8.52
C PRO A 305 16.57 -10.24 -8.74
N ARG A 306 17.68 -10.95 -8.52
CA ARG A 306 17.75 -12.41 -8.66
C ARG A 306 16.92 -13.13 -7.59
N TYR A 307 16.87 -12.60 -6.37
CA TYR A 307 16.06 -13.17 -5.28
C TYR A 307 14.56 -12.99 -5.56
N VAL A 308 14.16 -11.82 -6.06
CA VAL A 308 12.78 -11.58 -6.49
C VAL A 308 12.40 -12.50 -7.65
N SER A 309 13.30 -12.65 -8.65
CA SER A 309 13.11 -13.60 -9.76
C SER A 309 12.97 -15.05 -9.28
N GLU A 310 13.76 -15.46 -8.28
CA GLU A 310 13.67 -16.81 -7.69
C GLU A 310 12.32 -16.99 -6.96
N ALA A 311 11.92 -16.02 -6.13
CA ALA A 311 10.63 -16.04 -5.44
C ALA A 311 9.46 -16.13 -6.42
N TYR A 312 9.45 -15.28 -7.45
CA TYR A 312 8.44 -15.27 -8.51
C TYR A 312 8.34 -16.62 -9.23
N ARG A 313 9.48 -17.21 -9.65
CA ARG A 313 9.50 -18.53 -10.32
C ARG A 313 9.04 -19.67 -9.42
N LEU A 314 9.20 -19.55 -8.10
CA LEU A 314 8.72 -20.52 -7.11
C LEU A 314 7.26 -20.27 -6.70
N GLY A 315 6.56 -19.33 -7.35
CA GLY A 315 5.13 -19.09 -7.16
C GLY A 315 4.79 -18.16 -6.01
N VAL A 316 5.74 -17.44 -5.44
CA VAL A 316 5.46 -16.40 -4.45
C VAL A 316 4.74 -15.24 -5.13
N LYS A 317 3.63 -14.77 -4.54
CA LYS A 317 2.97 -13.55 -4.98
C LYS A 317 3.87 -12.34 -4.70
N ILE A 318 4.12 -11.53 -5.71
CA ILE A 318 4.89 -10.30 -5.59
C ILE A 318 3.95 -9.11 -5.57
N ALA A 319 4.09 -8.22 -4.59
CA ALA A 319 3.44 -6.92 -4.55
C ALA A 319 4.44 -5.83 -4.95
N THR A 320 3.94 -4.79 -5.60
CA THR A 320 4.73 -3.58 -5.91
C THR A 320 4.80 -2.70 -4.67
N GLY A 321 6.01 -2.32 -4.27
CA GLY A 321 6.25 -1.40 -3.16
C GLY A 321 7.51 -0.60 -3.39
N THR A 322 7.43 0.73 -3.34
CA THR A 322 8.57 1.60 -3.66
C THR A 322 9.52 1.80 -2.50
N ASP A 323 9.00 1.89 -1.28
CA ASP A 323 9.74 2.27 -0.07
C ASP A 323 10.61 3.54 -0.24
N TRP A 324 10.32 4.32 -1.27
CA TRP A 324 11.10 5.49 -1.63
C TRP A 324 10.27 6.56 -2.32
N VAL A 325 10.76 7.79 -2.24
CA VAL A 325 10.36 8.92 -3.08
C VAL A 325 11.61 9.64 -3.55
N ARG A 326 11.56 10.25 -4.72
CA ARG A 326 12.68 11.04 -5.24
C ARG A 326 12.48 12.50 -4.89
N LEU A 327 13.49 13.10 -4.24
CA LEU A 327 13.54 14.54 -4.08
C LEU A 327 14.41 15.13 -5.20
N GLU A 328 13.78 15.85 -6.10
CA GLU A 328 14.45 16.44 -7.26
C GLU A 328 13.99 17.89 -7.43
N ASN A 329 14.95 18.83 -7.54
CA ASN A 329 14.67 20.27 -7.64
C ASN A 329 13.73 20.81 -6.55
N GLY A 330 13.82 20.26 -5.32
CA GLY A 330 13.00 20.63 -4.18
C GLY A 330 11.56 20.08 -4.22
N ARG A 331 11.24 19.20 -5.18
CA ARG A 331 9.94 18.54 -5.30
C ARG A 331 10.03 17.06 -4.98
N ILE A 332 9.00 16.55 -4.34
CA ILE A 332 8.82 15.09 -4.14
C ILE A 332 8.16 14.51 -5.39
N ASN A 333 8.81 13.48 -5.94
CA ASN A 333 8.30 12.72 -7.07
C ASN A 333 8.11 11.25 -6.68
N SER A 334 7.01 10.66 -7.16
CA SER A 334 6.81 9.22 -7.15
C SER A 334 7.89 8.53 -7.98
N VAL A 335 8.28 7.35 -7.54
CA VAL A 335 9.21 6.45 -8.25
C VAL A 335 8.54 5.14 -8.60
N PHE A 336 7.21 5.12 -8.59
CA PHE A 336 6.42 3.92 -8.75
C PHE A 336 6.66 3.23 -10.12
N MET A 337 6.75 4.01 -11.17
CA MET A 337 7.05 3.47 -12.50
C MET A 337 8.45 2.84 -12.58
N ASP A 338 9.43 3.38 -11.85
CA ASP A 338 10.78 2.82 -11.81
C ASP A 338 10.76 1.41 -11.17
N GLU A 339 9.98 1.21 -10.10
CA GLU A 339 9.79 -0.12 -9.48
C GLU A 339 9.15 -1.10 -10.47
N LEU A 340 8.11 -0.69 -11.24
CA LEU A 340 7.48 -1.56 -12.24
C LEU A 340 8.47 -2.00 -13.33
N TYR A 341 9.31 -1.10 -13.83
CA TYR A 341 10.35 -1.44 -14.80
C TYR A 341 11.40 -2.39 -14.23
N LEU A 342 11.80 -2.22 -12.97
CA LEU A 342 12.73 -3.14 -12.32
C LEU A 342 12.14 -4.55 -12.18
N LEU A 343 10.85 -4.66 -11.87
CA LEU A 343 10.17 -5.95 -11.79
C LEU A 343 10.15 -6.67 -13.15
N THR A 344 9.98 -5.94 -14.29
CA THR A 344 10.09 -6.54 -15.61
C THR A 344 11.53 -6.79 -16.02
N ASP A 345 12.36 -5.75 -16.05
CA ASP A 345 13.63 -5.75 -16.76
C ASP A 345 14.74 -6.45 -15.97
N SER A 346 14.68 -6.35 -14.63
CA SER A 346 15.70 -6.90 -13.74
C SER A 346 15.27 -8.18 -13.03
N CYS A 347 13.97 -8.31 -12.69
CA CYS A 347 13.45 -9.49 -11.99
C CYS A 347 12.81 -10.51 -12.93
N GLY A 348 12.58 -10.17 -14.22
CA GLY A 348 12.07 -11.07 -15.25
C GLY A 348 10.58 -11.43 -15.06
N MET A 349 9.79 -10.59 -14.40
CA MET A 349 8.35 -10.77 -14.34
C MET A 349 7.68 -10.39 -15.65
N SER A 350 6.62 -11.09 -16.03
CA SER A 350 5.83 -10.72 -17.20
C SER A 350 5.05 -9.41 -16.94
N ILE A 351 4.78 -8.62 -18.00
CA ILE A 351 3.98 -7.39 -17.87
C ILE A 351 2.62 -7.66 -17.22
N PRO A 352 1.85 -8.71 -17.60
CA PRO A 352 0.61 -9.03 -16.89
C PRO A 352 0.79 -9.29 -15.40
N ASP A 353 1.88 -9.95 -14.99
CA ASP A 353 2.14 -10.24 -13.57
C ASP A 353 2.59 -9.00 -12.80
N VAL A 354 3.33 -8.08 -13.44
CA VAL A 354 3.65 -6.77 -12.84
C VAL A 354 2.38 -5.93 -12.66
N LEU A 355 1.46 -5.95 -13.63
CA LEU A 355 0.17 -5.27 -13.46
C LEU A 355 -0.68 -5.92 -12.36
N ARG A 356 -0.64 -7.25 -12.20
CA ARG A 356 -1.26 -7.93 -11.04
C ARG A 356 -0.61 -7.50 -9.73
N ALA A 357 0.72 -7.43 -9.67
CA ALA A 357 1.47 -6.97 -8.50
C ALA A 357 1.06 -5.56 -8.06
N ALA A 358 0.84 -4.69 -9.03
CA ALA A 358 0.46 -3.29 -8.86
C ALA A 358 -1.06 -3.06 -8.69
N THR A 359 -1.88 -4.10 -8.67
CA THR A 359 -3.36 -3.99 -8.57
C THR A 359 -3.92 -5.02 -7.61
N ILE A 360 -4.27 -6.23 -8.08
CA ILE A 360 -4.97 -7.25 -7.28
C ILE A 360 -4.13 -7.77 -6.11
N VAL A 361 -2.82 -7.93 -6.28
CA VAL A 361 -1.94 -8.36 -5.18
C VAL A 361 -1.79 -7.23 -4.16
N GLY A 362 -1.65 -5.98 -4.61
CA GLY A 362 -1.70 -4.81 -3.72
C GLY A 362 -2.99 -4.75 -2.91
N ALA A 363 -4.15 -5.01 -3.54
CA ALA A 363 -5.43 -5.09 -2.85
C ALA A 363 -5.48 -6.24 -1.82
N GLU A 364 -4.84 -7.37 -2.12
CA GLU A 364 -4.71 -8.50 -1.17
C GLU A 364 -3.85 -8.12 0.05
N VAL A 365 -2.73 -7.40 -0.16
CA VAL A 365 -1.91 -6.83 0.94
C VAL A 365 -2.75 -5.98 1.87
N LEU A 366 -3.67 -5.18 1.32
CA LEU A 366 -4.54 -4.27 2.07
C LEU A 366 -5.78 -4.96 2.69
N GLY A 367 -6.05 -6.22 2.35
CA GLY A 367 -7.28 -6.91 2.73
C GLY A 367 -8.53 -6.41 1.98
N GLN A 368 -8.36 -5.82 0.79
CA GLN A 368 -9.40 -5.23 -0.04
C GLN A 368 -9.68 -6.03 -1.33
N VAL A 369 -9.51 -7.34 -1.26
CA VAL A 369 -9.75 -8.25 -2.39
C VAL A 369 -11.15 -8.05 -2.96
N GLY A 370 -11.24 -7.85 -4.27
CA GLY A 370 -12.49 -7.66 -4.99
C GLY A 370 -13.12 -6.27 -4.86
N LYS A 371 -12.57 -5.41 -3.99
CA LYS A 371 -12.97 -4.00 -3.86
C LYS A 371 -12.02 -3.07 -4.61
N LEU A 372 -10.72 -3.30 -4.48
CA LEU A 372 -9.66 -2.53 -5.13
C LEU A 372 -8.95 -3.38 -6.18
N GLY A 373 -8.26 -2.72 -7.11
CA GLY A 373 -7.39 -3.35 -8.09
C GLY A 373 -8.09 -4.19 -9.15
N VAL A 374 -9.41 -4.08 -9.30
CA VAL A 374 -10.20 -4.84 -10.27
C VAL A 374 -11.29 -3.98 -10.91
N ILE A 375 -11.72 -4.35 -12.12
CA ILE A 375 -12.92 -3.80 -12.77
C ILE A 375 -14.01 -4.86 -12.74
N ARG A 376 -14.83 -4.84 -11.69
CA ARG A 376 -16.01 -5.70 -11.53
C ARG A 376 -17.14 -4.96 -10.83
N GLU A 377 -18.37 -5.41 -11.01
CA GLU A 377 -19.53 -4.86 -10.29
C GLU A 377 -19.34 -5.02 -8.78
N GLY A 378 -19.57 -3.94 -8.03
CA GLY A 378 -19.33 -3.85 -6.59
C GLY A 378 -17.92 -3.43 -6.17
N ALA A 379 -16.97 -3.26 -7.10
CA ALA A 379 -15.65 -2.69 -6.82
C ALA A 379 -15.70 -1.15 -6.78
N GLU A 380 -14.73 -0.55 -6.11
CA GLU A 380 -14.51 0.89 -6.10
C GLU A 380 -14.12 1.39 -7.50
N ALA A 381 -14.60 2.58 -7.86
CA ALA A 381 -14.36 3.13 -9.18
C ALA A 381 -13.10 4.01 -9.21
N ASP A 382 -11.99 3.41 -8.81
CA ASP A 382 -10.64 3.91 -9.02
C ASP A 382 -10.14 3.38 -10.35
N LEU A 383 -10.13 4.24 -11.37
CA LEU A 383 -10.02 3.81 -12.76
C LEU A 383 -9.06 4.71 -13.54
N ILE A 384 -8.23 4.10 -14.37
CA ILE A 384 -7.32 4.79 -15.30
C ILE A 384 -7.79 4.53 -16.72
N VAL A 385 -7.97 5.60 -17.49
CA VAL A 385 -8.20 5.52 -18.95
C VAL A 385 -6.87 5.76 -19.66
N LEU A 386 -6.43 4.79 -20.44
CA LEU A 386 -5.15 4.80 -21.15
C LEU A 386 -5.36 4.89 -22.66
N LYS A 387 -4.41 5.51 -23.35
CA LYS A 387 -4.41 5.60 -24.82
C LYS A 387 -4.07 4.28 -25.49
N SER A 388 -3.20 3.47 -24.89
CA SER A 388 -2.69 2.22 -25.45
C SER A 388 -2.78 1.06 -24.45
N ASN A 389 -2.60 -0.17 -24.95
CA ASN A 389 -2.75 -1.39 -24.17
C ASN A 389 -1.59 -1.58 -23.16
N PRO A 390 -1.84 -1.55 -21.85
CA PRO A 390 -0.79 -1.73 -20.85
C PRO A 390 -0.28 -3.17 -20.74
N LEU A 391 -1.01 -4.16 -21.26
CA LEU A 391 -0.55 -5.55 -21.31
C LEU A 391 0.54 -5.77 -22.37
N GLU A 392 0.68 -4.86 -23.34
CA GLU A 392 1.71 -4.90 -24.37
C GLU A 392 2.97 -4.12 -23.95
N SER A 393 2.78 -3.03 -23.20
CA SER A 393 3.89 -2.19 -22.74
C SER A 393 3.51 -1.38 -21.50
N LEU A 394 4.35 -1.40 -20.47
CA LEU A 394 4.21 -0.54 -19.30
C LEU A 394 4.29 0.95 -19.63
N GLN A 395 4.87 1.35 -20.78
CA GLN A 395 4.86 2.74 -21.25
C GLN A 395 3.44 3.27 -21.50
N ALA A 396 2.46 2.39 -21.69
CA ALA A 396 1.05 2.77 -21.81
C ALA A 396 0.54 3.47 -20.54
N LEU A 397 1.06 3.12 -19.36
CA LEU A 397 0.70 3.75 -18.08
C LEU A 397 1.04 5.24 -18.03
N ARG A 398 2.03 5.68 -18.80
CA ARG A 398 2.38 7.10 -18.96
C ARG A 398 1.42 7.87 -19.88
N GLN A 399 0.56 7.17 -20.61
CA GLN A 399 -0.37 7.74 -21.59
C GLN A 399 -1.79 7.84 -21.04
N GLN A 400 -1.91 8.38 -19.84
CA GLN A 400 -3.20 8.54 -19.16
C GLN A 400 -4.03 9.65 -19.82
N LEU A 401 -5.25 9.32 -20.23
CA LEU A 401 -6.24 10.27 -20.77
C LEU A 401 -7.17 10.78 -19.67
N ALA A 402 -7.41 9.97 -18.65
CA ALA A 402 -8.18 10.33 -17.48
C ALA A 402 -7.84 9.42 -16.30
N LEU A 403 -7.99 9.95 -15.10
CA LEU A 403 -7.92 9.24 -13.83
C LEU A 403 -9.19 9.53 -13.03
N TYR A 404 -9.78 8.48 -12.51
CA TYR A 404 -10.96 8.55 -11.64
C TYR A 404 -10.61 7.96 -10.28
N MET A 405 -11.04 8.63 -9.22
CA MET A 405 -11.03 8.13 -7.84
C MET A 405 -12.45 8.16 -7.30
N ASN A 406 -12.93 7.04 -6.78
CA ASN A 406 -14.31 6.91 -6.31
C ASN A 406 -15.33 7.46 -7.34
N GLY A 407 -15.06 7.22 -8.63
CA GLY A 407 -15.88 7.69 -9.76
C GLY A 407 -15.78 9.19 -10.07
N LYS A 408 -14.99 9.96 -9.32
CA LYS A 408 -14.73 11.37 -9.59
C LYS A 408 -13.50 11.51 -10.49
N LYS A 409 -13.64 12.22 -11.62
CA LYS A 409 -12.50 12.53 -12.47
C LYS A 409 -11.56 13.49 -11.74
N VAL A 410 -10.29 13.09 -11.58
CA VAL A 410 -9.24 13.85 -10.88
C VAL A 410 -8.12 14.30 -11.81
N LYS A 411 -8.04 13.70 -13.00
CA LYS A 411 -7.10 14.09 -14.07
C LYS A 411 -7.75 13.96 -15.45
#